data_f596e82af7850f6eb88b014f713dcd2d
#
_entry.id   f596e82af7850f6eb88b014f713dcd2d
#
_cell.length_a   1.000
_cell.length_b   1.000
_cell.length_c   1.000
_cell.angle_alpha   90.00
_cell.angle_beta   90.00
_cell.angle_gamma   90.00
#
_symmetry.space_group_name_H-M   'P 1'
#
loop_
_entity.id
_entity.type
_entity.pdbx_description
1 polymer ?
#
loop_
_entity_poly.entity_id
_entity_poly.type
_entity_poly.pdbx_seq_one_letter_code
_entity_poly.pdbx_strand_id
1 'polypeptide(L)'
;MRKLALSDEILMQIEKPARYIGNELNSVVKDDTSQIRFAMCFPDVYEIGMSHLGIQILYDMFNRREDTWCERVYSPWPDLHKIMKEQNIPLFGLESQEPVKNFDFVGLTLQYEMCYTNILQILDLAQIPLLSADRGDEDPIILGGGPCSYNPEPIADFFDCFYIGEGLSLIHI
;
A
#
# COMPACT_ATOMS: atom_id res chain seq x y z
N MET A 1 23.46 -3.16 -1.69
CA MET A 1 22.60 -3.05 -0.50
C MET A 1 21.57 -1.98 -0.82
N ARG A 2 20.30 -2.29 -0.74
CA ARG A 2 19.23 -1.34 -1.07
C ARG A 2 19.23 -0.20 -0.06
N LYS A 3 19.01 1.04 -0.51
CA LYS A 3 18.88 2.19 0.39
C LYS A 3 17.48 2.13 1.03
N LEU A 4 17.42 2.12 2.35
CA LEU A 4 16.16 2.20 3.08
C LEU A 4 15.57 3.61 2.97
N ALA A 5 14.23 3.71 2.96
CA ALA A 5 13.51 4.99 3.00
C ALA A 5 13.76 5.73 4.33
N LEU A 6 13.90 4.96 5.42
CA LEU A 6 14.17 5.49 6.75
C LEU A 6 15.66 5.44 7.06
N SER A 7 16.19 6.50 7.69
CA SER A 7 17.55 6.53 8.20
C SER A 7 17.70 5.66 9.46
N ASP A 8 18.93 5.23 9.76
CA ASP A 8 19.23 4.48 10.99
C ASP A 8 18.82 5.25 12.25
N GLU A 9 18.93 6.58 12.23
CA GLU A 9 18.51 7.44 13.35
C GLU A 9 17.00 7.33 13.61
N ILE A 10 16.17 7.26 12.55
CA ILE A 10 14.73 7.09 12.68
C ILE A 10 14.40 5.68 13.14
N LEU A 11 15.05 4.67 12.56
CA LEU A 11 14.85 3.27 12.93
C LEU A 11 15.15 3.01 14.43
N MET A 12 16.09 3.73 15.00
CA MET A 12 16.42 3.64 16.44
C MET A 12 15.42 4.36 17.36
N GLN A 13 14.54 5.21 16.84
CA GLN A 13 13.53 5.94 17.60
C GLN A 13 12.18 5.25 17.66
N ILE A 14 11.93 4.28 16.79
CA ILE A 14 10.65 3.58 16.69
C ILE A 14 10.67 2.23 17.39
N GLU A 15 9.51 1.82 17.91
CA GLU A 15 9.39 0.62 18.74
C GLU A 15 9.74 -0.69 18.00
N LYS A 16 9.35 -0.81 16.74
CA LYS A 16 9.54 -2.04 15.94
C LYS A 16 10.04 -1.72 14.53
N PRO A 17 11.33 -1.39 14.35
CA PRO A 17 11.86 -1.04 13.03
C PRO A 17 11.73 -2.15 11.99
N ALA A 18 11.69 -3.42 12.41
CA ALA A 18 11.52 -4.57 11.52
C ALA A 18 10.27 -4.53 10.65
N ARG A 19 9.25 -3.78 11.06
CA ARG A 19 8.01 -3.57 10.27
C ARG A 19 8.25 -2.88 8.92
N TYR A 20 9.34 -2.13 8.80
CA TYR A 20 9.54 -1.13 7.74
C TYR A 20 10.78 -1.36 6.87
N ILE A 21 11.58 -2.37 7.19
CA ILE A 21 12.86 -2.62 6.47
C ILE A 21 12.74 -3.61 5.31
N GLY A 22 11.60 -4.31 5.16
CA GLY A 22 11.43 -5.35 4.15
C GLY A 22 12.42 -6.51 4.30
N ASN A 23 12.86 -7.08 3.16
CA ASN A 23 13.81 -8.21 3.10
C ASN A 23 13.30 -9.52 3.70
N GLU A 24 12.00 -9.74 3.67
CA GLU A 24 11.41 -11.02 4.08
C GLU A 24 11.74 -12.12 3.07
N LEU A 25 11.77 -13.36 3.55
CA LEU A 25 12.20 -14.53 2.75
C LEU A 25 11.45 -14.68 1.42
N ASN A 26 10.15 -14.36 1.41
CA ASN A 26 9.28 -14.51 0.24
C ASN A 26 8.97 -13.17 -0.45
N SER A 27 9.72 -12.10 -0.14
CA SER A 27 9.54 -10.83 -0.84
C SER A 27 10.09 -10.91 -2.26
N VAL A 28 9.32 -10.36 -3.21
CA VAL A 28 9.69 -10.32 -4.62
C VAL A 28 10.26 -8.95 -4.94
N VAL A 29 11.52 -8.93 -5.34
CA VAL A 29 12.18 -7.72 -5.82
C VAL A 29 12.44 -7.88 -7.31
N LYS A 30 11.92 -6.97 -8.11
CA LYS A 30 12.14 -6.92 -9.55
C LYS A 30 13.08 -5.76 -9.89
N ASP A 31 13.65 -5.82 -11.08
CA ASP A 31 14.39 -4.68 -11.63
C ASP A 31 13.41 -3.58 -12.07
N ASP A 32 13.90 -2.35 -12.17
CA ASP A 32 13.15 -1.13 -12.49
C ASP A 32 12.54 -1.12 -13.93
N THR A 33 12.58 -2.26 -14.60
CA THR A 33 12.05 -2.46 -15.96
C THR A 33 10.59 -2.92 -15.97
N SER A 34 9.98 -3.15 -14.80
CA SER A 34 8.55 -3.50 -14.71
C SER A 34 7.70 -2.34 -15.23
N GLN A 35 6.77 -2.64 -16.14
CA GLN A 35 5.94 -1.64 -16.80
C GLN A 35 4.81 -1.13 -15.89
N ILE A 36 4.39 -1.94 -14.91
CA ILE A 36 3.30 -1.62 -13.99
C ILE A 36 3.80 -1.77 -12.55
N ARG A 37 3.71 -0.69 -11.78
CA ARG A 37 4.00 -0.65 -10.36
C ARG A 37 2.70 -0.64 -9.56
N PHE A 38 2.50 -1.65 -8.74
CA PHE A 38 1.28 -1.84 -7.96
C PHE A 38 1.59 -1.85 -6.46
N ALA A 39 1.04 -0.88 -5.72
CA ALA A 39 1.09 -0.85 -4.26
C ALA A 39 -0.13 -1.59 -3.68
N MET A 40 0.09 -2.78 -3.11
CA MET A 40 -0.94 -3.53 -2.40
C MET A 40 -0.98 -3.07 -0.94
N CYS A 41 -1.95 -2.22 -0.62
CA CYS A 41 -2.08 -1.60 0.68
C CYS A 41 -3.06 -2.34 1.58
N PHE A 42 -2.61 -2.69 2.77
CA PHE A 42 -3.48 -3.16 3.85
C PHE A 42 -3.60 -2.04 4.90
N PRO A 43 -4.81 -1.51 5.17
CA PRO A 43 -5.00 -0.35 6.03
C PRO A 43 -4.98 -0.70 7.54
N ASP A 44 -3.95 -1.44 7.93
CA ASP A 44 -3.63 -1.77 9.31
C ASP A 44 -2.12 -1.99 9.44
N VAL A 45 -1.67 -2.25 10.65
CA VAL A 45 -0.24 -2.46 10.95
C VAL A 45 0.31 -3.72 10.28
N TYR A 46 1.61 -3.75 10.13
CA TYR A 46 2.36 -4.85 9.50
C TYR A 46 1.96 -6.24 10.01
N GLU A 47 1.86 -6.44 11.33
CA GLU A 47 1.58 -7.77 11.91
C GLU A 47 0.20 -8.33 11.52
N ILE A 48 -0.78 -7.45 11.32
CA ILE A 48 -2.12 -7.84 10.88
C ILE A 48 -2.13 -8.08 9.37
N GLY A 49 -1.61 -7.14 8.61
CA GLY A 49 -1.62 -7.22 7.15
C GLY A 49 -0.74 -8.35 6.60
N MET A 50 0.46 -8.57 7.16
CA MET A 50 1.36 -9.61 6.69
C MET A 50 0.83 -11.04 6.94
N SER A 51 -0.07 -11.21 7.91
CA SER A 51 -0.71 -12.50 8.20
C SER A 51 -1.99 -12.74 7.38
N HIS A 52 -2.45 -11.73 6.62
CA HIS A 52 -3.70 -11.83 5.86
C HIS A 52 -3.50 -12.60 4.55
N LEU A 53 -4.04 -13.83 4.50
CA LEU A 53 -3.83 -14.76 3.39
C LEU A 53 -4.26 -14.18 2.02
N GLY A 54 -5.39 -13.46 1.96
CA GLY A 54 -5.88 -12.85 0.72
C GLY A 54 -4.87 -11.89 0.09
N ILE A 55 -4.22 -11.06 0.91
CA ILE A 55 -3.15 -10.16 0.44
C ILE A 55 -1.94 -10.94 -0.08
N GLN A 56 -1.54 -12.00 0.61
CA GLN A 56 -0.41 -12.81 0.18
C GLN A 56 -0.67 -13.52 -1.16
N ILE A 57 -1.90 -14.01 -1.36
CA ILE A 57 -2.31 -14.62 -2.63
C ILE A 57 -2.27 -13.59 -3.75
N LEU A 58 -2.88 -12.41 -3.55
CA LEU A 58 -2.88 -11.35 -4.55
C LEU A 58 -1.45 -10.85 -4.87
N TYR A 59 -0.63 -10.66 -3.84
CA TYR A 59 0.77 -10.29 -3.99
C TYR A 59 1.56 -11.30 -4.85
N ASP A 60 1.41 -12.60 -4.57
CA ASP A 60 2.04 -13.67 -5.36
C ASP A 60 1.53 -13.69 -6.80
N MET A 61 0.21 -13.58 -6.99
CA MET A 61 -0.43 -13.60 -8.31
C MET A 61 0.04 -12.44 -9.19
N PHE A 62 0.04 -11.21 -8.67
CA PHE A 62 0.53 -10.04 -9.40
C PHE A 62 2.03 -10.19 -9.74
N ASN A 63 2.82 -10.70 -8.82
CA ASN A 63 4.26 -10.84 -9.02
C ASN A 63 4.67 -12.01 -9.94
N ARG A 64 3.76 -12.96 -10.24
CA ARG A 64 3.98 -13.98 -11.29
C ARG A 64 3.97 -13.39 -12.69
N ARG A 65 3.37 -12.22 -12.88
CA ARG A 65 3.41 -11.51 -14.16
C ARG A 65 4.80 -10.89 -14.36
N GLU A 66 5.31 -10.94 -15.57
CA GLU A 66 6.61 -10.36 -15.92
C GLU A 66 6.56 -8.83 -15.98
N ASP A 67 5.42 -8.28 -16.39
CA ASP A 67 5.20 -6.85 -16.61
C ASP A 67 4.81 -6.07 -15.35
N THR A 68 4.51 -6.73 -14.24
CA THR A 68 3.97 -6.11 -13.03
C THR A 68 4.88 -6.35 -11.84
N TRP A 69 5.16 -5.30 -11.08
CA TRP A 69 5.79 -5.42 -9.78
C TRP A 69 4.84 -4.93 -8.69
N CYS A 70 4.35 -5.87 -7.90
CA CYS A 70 3.48 -5.61 -6.77
C CYS A 70 4.30 -5.53 -5.49
N GLU A 71 4.12 -4.44 -4.73
CA GLU A 71 4.77 -4.21 -3.45
C GLU A 71 3.75 -4.06 -2.33
N ARG A 72 4.15 -4.44 -1.12
CA ARG A 72 3.28 -4.37 0.06
C ARG A 72 3.44 -3.04 0.78
N VAL A 73 2.31 -2.50 1.23
CA VAL A 73 2.25 -1.28 2.01
C VAL A 73 1.34 -1.49 3.20
N TYR A 74 1.76 -1.05 4.38
CA TYR A 74 0.97 -1.12 5.61
C TYR A 74 0.85 0.25 6.26
N SER A 75 -0.20 0.42 7.06
CA SER A 75 -0.36 1.63 7.87
C SER A 75 0.73 1.69 8.93
N PRO A 76 1.49 2.77 9.04
CA PRO A 76 2.53 2.87 10.05
C PRO A 76 1.93 3.04 11.45
N TRP A 77 2.65 2.51 12.45
CA TRP A 77 2.31 2.72 13.85
C TRP A 77 2.44 4.21 14.22
N PRO A 78 1.75 4.70 15.26
CA PRO A 78 1.73 6.11 15.62
C PRO A 78 3.09 6.78 15.84
N ASP A 79 4.09 6.03 16.29
CA ASP A 79 5.45 6.54 16.48
C ASP A 79 6.10 6.93 15.15
N LEU A 80 6.09 6.03 14.16
CA LEU A 80 6.60 6.33 12.83
C LEU A 80 5.70 7.35 12.10
N HIS A 81 4.36 7.23 12.21
CA HIS A 81 3.44 8.20 11.63
C HIS A 81 3.81 9.64 12.04
N LYS A 82 4.03 9.86 13.33
CA LYS A 82 4.43 11.19 13.85
C LYS A 82 5.71 11.69 13.20
N ILE A 83 6.75 10.85 13.14
CA ILE A 83 8.03 11.20 12.54
C ILE A 83 7.87 11.51 11.05
N MET A 84 7.09 10.69 10.31
CA MET A 84 6.82 10.91 8.88
C MET A 84 6.16 12.26 8.63
N LYS A 85 5.17 12.64 9.45
CA LYS A 85 4.51 13.96 9.35
C LYS A 85 5.44 15.11 9.68
N GLU A 86 6.25 15.00 10.75
CA GLU A 86 7.16 16.04 11.20
C GLU A 86 8.32 16.27 10.22
N GLN A 87 8.82 15.20 9.60
CA GLN A 87 9.97 15.26 8.69
C GLN A 87 9.59 15.23 7.20
N ASN A 88 8.29 15.23 6.89
CA ASN A 88 7.77 15.13 5.52
C ASN A 88 8.30 13.91 4.75
N ILE A 89 8.36 12.75 5.41
CA ILE A 89 8.78 11.49 4.80
C ILE A 89 7.54 10.85 4.17
N PRO A 90 7.52 10.58 2.85
CA PRO A 90 6.38 9.94 2.21
C PRO A 90 6.27 8.46 2.60
N LEU A 91 5.05 7.91 2.59
CA LEU A 91 4.82 6.47 2.73
C LEU A 91 5.45 5.73 1.54
N PHE A 92 5.99 4.56 1.80
CA PHE A 92 6.80 3.80 0.83
C PHE A 92 6.42 2.31 0.78
N GLY A 93 6.72 1.67 -0.35
CA GLY A 93 6.61 0.23 -0.53
C GLY A 93 7.70 -0.52 0.23
N LEU A 94 7.37 -1.70 0.79
CA LEU A 94 8.35 -2.47 1.56
C LEU A 94 9.47 -3.04 0.69
N GLU A 95 9.18 -3.41 -0.55
CA GLU A 95 10.14 -4.05 -1.43
C GLU A 95 11.10 -3.05 -2.07
N SER A 96 10.60 -1.96 -2.65
CA SER A 96 11.45 -0.93 -3.28
C SER A 96 11.96 0.13 -2.32
N GLN A 97 11.26 0.38 -1.26
CA GLN A 97 11.49 1.53 -0.38
C GLN A 97 11.24 2.88 -1.08
N GLU A 98 10.51 2.85 -2.20
CA GLU A 98 10.14 4.04 -2.95
C GLU A 98 8.81 4.61 -2.49
N PRO A 99 8.59 5.93 -2.62
CA PRO A 99 7.33 6.57 -2.28
C PRO A 99 6.14 5.95 -3.04
N VAL A 100 5.06 5.66 -2.32
CA VAL A 100 3.82 5.09 -2.89
C VAL A 100 3.24 5.98 -3.99
N LYS A 101 3.42 7.28 -3.92
CA LYS A 101 3.00 8.22 -4.96
C LYS A 101 3.59 7.91 -6.35
N ASN A 102 4.74 7.25 -6.41
CA ASN A 102 5.43 6.95 -7.67
C ASN A 102 4.93 5.66 -8.35
N PHE A 103 3.90 5.02 -7.79
CA PHE A 103 3.30 3.83 -8.36
C PHE A 103 2.18 4.18 -9.35
N ASP A 104 1.85 3.24 -10.25
CA ASP A 104 0.74 3.42 -11.19
C ASP A 104 -0.62 3.14 -10.52
N PHE A 105 -0.64 2.16 -9.60
CA PHE A 105 -1.85 1.74 -8.90
C PHE A 105 -1.60 1.59 -7.41
N VAL A 106 -2.59 2.01 -6.62
CA VAL A 106 -2.66 1.80 -5.17
C VAL A 106 -3.95 1.04 -4.86
N GLY A 107 -3.82 -0.25 -4.63
CA GLY A 107 -4.94 -1.12 -4.26
C GLY A 107 -5.11 -1.19 -2.74
N LEU A 108 -6.24 -0.74 -2.24
CA LEU A 108 -6.59 -0.73 -0.82
C LEU A 108 -7.63 -1.80 -0.51
N THR A 109 -7.35 -2.66 0.46
CA THR A 109 -8.30 -3.69 0.88
C THR A 109 -9.24 -3.17 1.96
N LEU A 110 -10.54 -3.27 1.70
CA LEU A 110 -11.62 -2.81 2.56
C LEU A 110 -12.18 -3.98 3.37
N GLN A 111 -11.52 -4.33 4.49
CA GLN A 111 -11.89 -5.50 5.29
C GLN A 111 -13.05 -5.24 6.25
N TYR A 112 -13.08 -4.04 6.85
CA TYR A 112 -14.12 -3.58 7.78
C TYR A 112 -14.10 -2.06 7.88
N GLU A 113 -15.21 -1.44 8.26
CA GLU A 113 -15.42 0.01 8.17
C GLU A 113 -14.51 0.81 9.11
N MET A 114 -14.09 0.22 10.23
CA MET A 114 -13.19 0.91 11.17
C MET A 114 -11.80 1.20 10.58
N CYS A 115 -11.41 0.56 9.48
CA CYS A 115 -10.15 0.85 8.80
C CYS A 115 -10.20 2.07 7.87
N TYR A 116 -11.36 2.70 7.67
CA TYR A 116 -11.50 3.83 6.73
C TYR A 116 -10.62 5.02 7.10
N THR A 117 -10.46 5.32 8.38
CA THR A 117 -9.53 6.38 8.82
C THR A 117 -8.06 6.05 8.52
N ASN A 118 -7.70 4.77 8.56
CA ASN A 118 -6.34 4.33 8.20
C ASN A 118 -6.10 4.43 6.69
N ILE A 119 -7.14 4.28 5.87
CA ILE A 119 -7.07 4.50 4.43
C ILE A 119 -6.72 5.96 4.14
N LEU A 120 -7.44 6.90 4.79
CA LEU A 120 -7.13 8.32 4.66
C LEU A 120 -5.71 8.65 5.16
N GLN A 121 -5.26 8.01 6.24
CA GLN A 121 -3.90 8.13 6.73
C GLN A 121 -2.86 7.64 5.70
N ILE A 122 -3.11 6.52 5.03
CA ILE A 122 -2.24 6.00 3.97
C ILE A 122 -2.12 7.00 2.83
N LEU A 123 -3.24 7.52 2.32
CA LEU A 123 -3.25 8.51 1.24
C LEU A 123 -2.52 9.81 1.64
N ASP A 124 -2.79 10.32 2.85
CA ASP A 124 -2.16 11.53 3.37
C ASP A 124 -0.63 11.36 3.54
N LEU A 125 -0.18 10.25 4.11
CA LEU A 125 1.24 9.95 4.25
C LEU A 125 1.92 9.65 2.90
N ALA A 126 1.19 9.06 1.95
CA ALA A 126 1.68 8.86 0.60
C ALA A 126 1.77 10.16 -0.20
N GLN A 127 1.26 11.29 0.35
CA GLN A 127 1.20 12.58 -0.33
C GLN A 127 0.37 12.54 -1.61
N ILE A 128 -0.68 11.72 -1.61
CA ILE A 128 -1.67 11.60 -2.69
C ILE A 128 -2.89 12.43 -2.29
N PRO A 129 -3.49 13.23 -3.21
CA PRO A 129 -4.71 13.98 -2.92
C PRO A 129 -5.81 13.04 -2.39
N LEU A 130 -6.46 13.42 -1.28
CA LEU A 130 -7.46 12.56 -0.64
C LEU A 130 -8.65 12.33 -1.54
N LEU A 131 -9.24 13.41 -2.07
CA LEU A 131 -10.39 13.29 -2.96
C LEU A 131 -9.96 12.86 -4.36
N SER A 132 -10.69 11.92 -4.95
CA SER A 132 -10.45 11.48 -6.33
C SER A 132 -10.57 12.63 -7.33
N ALA A 133 -11.48 13.58 -7.07
CA ALA A 133 -11.68 14.75 -7.90
C ALA A 133 -10.47 15.72 -7.96
N ASP A 134 -9.58 15.64 -6.98
CA ASP A 134 -8.39 16.51 -6.88
C ASP A 134 -7.13 15.85 -7.49
N ARG A 135 -7.23 14.58 -7.95
CA ARG A 135 -6.12 13.85 -8.58
C ARG A 135 -5.98 14.19 -10.06
N GLY A 136 -4.74 14.22 -10.52
CA GLY A 136 -4.38 14.42 -11.92
C GLY A 136 -3.70 13.18 -12.53
N ASP A 137 -3.26 13.33 -13.78
CA ASP A 137 -2.61 12.25 -14.55
C ASP A 137 -1.29 11.76 -13.93
N GLU A 138 -0.68 12.55 -13.04
CA GLU A 138 0.57 12.21 -12.34
C GLU A 138 0.35 11.45 -11.03
N ASP A 139 -0.90 11.33 -10.58
CA ASP A 139 -1.23 10.61 -9.36
C ASP A 139 -1.60 9.15 -9.68
N PRO A 140 -1.31 8.20 -8.77
CA PRO A 140 -1.69 6.81 -8.98
C PRO A 140 -3.21 6.63 -8.94
N ILE A 141 -3.70 5.61 -9.65
CA ILE A 141 -5.10 5.21 -9.60
C ILE A 141 -5.37 4.46 -8.29
N ILE A 142 -6.34 4.94 -7.52
CA ILE A 142 -6.70 4.37 -6.22
C ILE A 142 -7.86 3.38 -6.39
N LEU A 143 -7.58 2.11 -6.09
CA LEU A 143 -8.50 0.99 -6.24
C LEU A 143 -8.97 0.49 -4.88
N GLY A 144 -10.28 0.32 -4.70
CA GLY A 144 -10.87 -0.31 -3.53
C GLY A 144 -11.36 -1.72 -3.81
N GLY A 145 -11.10 -2.67 -2.92
CA GLY A 145 -11.62 -4.03 -3.01
C GLY A 145 -11.78 -4.68 -1.65
N GLY A 146 -12.47 -5.80 -1.58
CA GLY A 146 -12.70 -6.53 -0.33
C GLY A 146 -14.15 -6.44 0.16
N PRO A 147 -14.46 -7.02 1.35
CA PRO A 147 -15.84 -7.19 1.81
C PRO A 147 -16.65 -5.88 1.89
N CYS A 148 -16.06 -4.79 2.35
CA CYS A 148 -16.78 -3.52 2.50
C CYS A 148 -17.00 -2.78 1.17
N SER A 149 -16.42 -3.24 0.05
CA SER A 149 -16.68 -2.66 -1.27
C SER A 149 -18.12 -2.87 -1.76
N TYR A 150 -18.91 -3.74 -1.11
CA TYR A 150 -20.35 -3.87 -1.36
C TYR A 150 -21.17 -2.65 -0.90
N ASN A 151 -20.62 -1.81 -0.02
CA ASN A 151 -21.19 -0.52 0.36
C ASN A 151 -20.11 0.55 0.30
N PRO A 152 -19.73 1.01 -0.91
CA PRO A 152 -18.62 1.94 -1.08
C PRO A 152 -18.95 3.39 -0.73
N GLU A 153 -20.24 3.76 -0.68
CA GLU A 153 -20.71 5.14 -0.50
C GLU A 153 -20.01 5.94 0.60
N PRO A 154 -19.77 5.38 1.82
CA PRO A 154 -19.14 6.16 2.89
C PRO A 154 -17.71 6.61 2.59
N ILE A 155 -17.06 6.02 1.58
CA ILE A 155 -15.66 6.27 1.25
C ILE A 155 -15.46 6.50 -0.26
N ALA A 156 -16.54 6.59 -1.03
CA ALA A 156 -16.50 6.65 -2.49
C ALA A 156 -15.68 7.82 -3.03
N ASP A 157 -15.77 9.00 -2.41
CA ASP A 157 -15.08 10.21 -2.86
C ASP A 157 -13.54 10.11 -2.82
N PHE A 158 -13.00 9.13 -2.09
CA PHE A 158 -11.56 8.92 -1.93
C PHE A 158 -10.98 7.88 -2.89
N PHE A 159 -11.80 7.23 -3.71
CA PHE A 159 -11.38 6.18 -4.64
C PHE A 159 -11.71 6.54 -6.09
N ASP A 160 -10.88 6.07 -7.00
CA ASP A 160 -11.13 6.21 -8.44
C ASP A 160 -12.03 5.10 -8.94
N CYS A 161 -11.90 3.88 -8.40
CA CYS A 161 -12.83 2.80 -8.66
C CYS A 161 -12.85 1.72 -7.56
N PHE A 162 -13.90 0.91 -7.57
CA PHE A 162 -14.06 -0.24 -6.69
C PHE A 162 -14.22 -1.52 -7.50
N TYR A 163 -13.55 -2.56 -7.04
CA TYR A 163 -13.82 -3.91 -7.47
C TYR A 163 -14.86 -4.56 -6.53
N ILE A 164 -16.05 -4.83 -7.06
CA ILE A 164 -17.15 -5.46 -6.33
C ILE A 164 -17.32 -6.89 -6.81
N GLY A 165 -16.91 -7.87 -6.00
CA GLY A 165 -16.99 -9.28 -6.33
C GLY A 165 -15.83 -10.10 -5.81
N GLU A 166 -15.69 -11.33 -6.34
CA GLU A 166 -14.64 -12.28 -5.98
C GLU A 166 -13.36 -12.00 -6.78
N GLY A 167 -12.43 -11.25 -6.19
CA GLY A 167 -11.18 -10.83 -6.84
C GLY A 167 -10.26 -11.98 -7.24
N LEU A 168 -10.25 -13.07 -6.48
CA LEU A 168 -9.37 -14.20 -6.74
C LEU A 168 -9.75 -14.96 -8.01
N SER A 169 -11.03 -14.97 -8.42
CA SER A 169 -11.48 -15.63 -9.64
C SER A 169 -11.16 -14.84 -10.91
N LEU A 170 -11.05 -13.52 -10.83
CA LEU A 170 -10.75 -12.64 -11.98
C LEU A 170 -9.31 -12.74 -12.47
N ILE A 171 -8.40 -13.03 -11.57
CA ILE A 171 -6.97 -13.07 -11.89
C ILE A 171 -6.57 -14.43 -12.51
N HIS A 172 -7.49 -15.39 -12.53
CA HIS A 172 -7.32 -16.68 -13.18
C HIS A 172 -7.81 -16.74 -14.64
N ILE A 173 -8.35 -15.64 -15.18
CA ILE A 173 -8.78 -15.55 -16.58
C ILE A 173 -7.59 -15.04 -17.44
#